data_a8d4882cee5222c6d3adea98aa6a74e9
#
_entry.id   a8d4882cee5222c6d3adea98aa6a74e9
#
_cell.length_a   1.000
_cell.length_b   1.000
_cell.length_c   1.000
_cell.angle_alpha   90.00
_cell.angle_beta   90.00
_cell.angle_gamma   90.00
#
_symmetry.space_group_name_H-M   'P 1'
#
loop_
_entity.id
_entity.type
_entity.pdbx_description
1 polymer ?
#
loop_
_entity_poly.entity_id
_entity_poly.type
_entity_poly.pdbx_seq_one_letter_code
_entity_poly.pdbx_strand_id
1 'polypeptide(L)'
;FVACIRETSAYTISNYVIYSDDNGATWNVSGRASVGGDEAKVVELNNGDILMSIRTAGKRWYNISHDGGVTWNETISEWDDLIGPACNGDLIRYDENTLLHSLPKGDSRRDVAIYISKDEGKTWNEGKVIVPRYSAYSSLCVLPDKTIGMFVEEREVDTTSYEMVFYRFPIEYLEAMNQ
;
A
#
# COMPACT_ATOMS: atom_id res chain seq x y z
N PHE A 1 -14.96 -8.46 5.74
CA PHE A 1 -13.61 -8.03 6.15
C PHE A 1 -12.54 -8.81 5.40
N VAL A 2 -11.45 -8.13 5.01
CA VAL A 2 -10.30 -8.76 4.35
C VAL A 2 -9.02 -8.19 4.97
N ALA A 3 -8.06 -9.07 5.26
CA ALA A 3 -6.76 -8.66 5.79
C ALA A 3 -5.63 -9.51 5.20
N CYS A 4 -4.50 -8.88 4.85
CA CYS A 4 -3.34 -9.57 4.31
C CYS A 4 -2.66 -10.42 5.38
N ILE A 5 -2.24 -11.63 4.98
CA ILE A 5 -1.33 -12.47 5.74
C ILE A 5 -0.17 -12.92 4.86
N ARG A 6 0.96 -13.17 5.49
CA ARG A 6 2.19 -13.64 4.84
C ARG A 6 2.61 -14.98 5.41
N GLU A 7 2.80 -15.94 4.53
CA GLU A 7 3.47 -17.19 4.86
C GLU A 7 4.95 -17.09 4.50
N THR A 8 5.81 -17.48 5.42
CA THR A 8 7.26 -17.58 5.17
C THR A 8 7.69 -19.02 5.37
N SER A 9 8.04 -19.69 4.29
CA SER A 9 8.72 -20.99 4.32
C SER A 9 10.24 -20.80 4.25
N ALA A 10 11.01 -21.89 4.37
CA ALA A 10 12.48 -21.85 4.34
C ALA A 10 13.05 -21.19 3.06
N TYR A 11 12.28 -21.13 1.97
CA TYR A 11 12.79 -20.68 0.66
C TYR A 11 11.86 -19.70 -0.08
N THR A 12 10.65 -19.47 0.42
CA THR A 12 9.65 -18.67 -0.30
C THR A 12 8.79 -17.86 0.65
N ILE A 13 8.46 -16.63 0.26
CA ILE A 13 7.40 -15.84 0.86
C ILE A 13 6.19 -15.97 -0.07
N SER A 14 5.01 -16.10 0.51
CA SER A 14 3.74 -16.14 -0.20
C SER A 14 2.72 -15.25 0.49
N ASN A 15 1.89 -14.55 -0.28
CA ASN A 15 0.82 -13.73 0.25
C ASN A 15 -0.53 -14.40 0.06
N TYR A 16 -1.38 -14.24 1.07
CA TYR A 16 -2.76 -14.65 1.13
C TYR A 16 -3.57 -13.55 1.79
N VAL A 17 -4.86 -13.71 1.90
CA VAL A 17 -5.70 -12.95 2.82
C VAL A 17 -6.45 -13.89 3.75
N ILE A 18 -6.83 -13.39 4.92
CA ILE A 18 -7.95 -13.91 5.68
C ILE A 18 -9.17 -13.04 5.39
N TYR A 19 -10.33 -13.65 5.24
CA TYR A 19 -11.56 -12.92 4.98
C TYR A 19 -12.74 -13.45 5.81
N SER A 20 -13.70 -12.58 6.06
CA SER A 20 -14.91 -12.86 6.80
C SER A 20 -16.12 -12.23 6.12
N ASP A 21 -17.17 -13.01 5.90
CA ASP A 21 -18.43 -12.59 5.33
C ASP A 21 -19.55 -12.41 6.38
N ASP A 22 -19.23 -12.65 7.66
CA ASP A 22 -20.15 -12.63 8.79
C ASP A 22 -19.72 -11.64 9.89
N ASN A 23 -19.15 -10.50 9.51
CA ASN A 23 -18.66 -9.43 10.40
C ASN A 23 -17.62 -9.89 11.42
N GLY A 24 -16.76 -10.84 11.02
CA GLY A 24 -15.65 -11.31 11.84
C GLY A 24 -15.99 -12.45 12.78
N ALA A 25 -17.20 -13.05 12.71
CA ALA A 25 -17.57 -14.20 13.52
C ALA A 25 -16.80 -15.45 13.08
N THR A 26 -16.60 -15.63 11.78
CA THR A 26 -15.74 -16.69 11.22
C THR A 26 -14.76 -16.11 10.21
N TRP A 27 -13.62 -16.80 10.06
CA TRP A 27 -12.55 -16.38 9.15
C TRP A 27 -12.09 -17.55 8.30
N ASN A 28 -11.88 -17.26 7.02
CA ASN A 28 -11.37 -18.18 6.02
C ASN A 28 -10.01 -17.68 5.50
N VAL A 29 -9.20 -18.58 4.98
CA VAL A 29 -7.95 -18.25 4.28
C VAL A 29 -8.18 -18.38 2.79
N SER A 30 -7.73 -17.40 2.02
CA SER A 30 -7.84 -17.38 0.56
C SER A 30 -6.96 -18.43 -0.13
N GLY A 31 -7.13 -18.57 -1.44
CA GLY A 31 -6.10 -19.06 -2.33
C GLY A 31 -4.85 -18.17 -2.27
N ARG A 32 -3.72 -18.67 -2.78
CA ARG A 32 -2.45 -17.94 -2.80
C ARG A 32 -2.54 -16.75 -3.76
N ALA A 33 -2.25 -15.54 -3.22
CA ALA A 33 -2.26 -14.30 -4.01
C ALA A 33 -0.91 -14.03 -4.71
N SER A 34 0.21 -14.52 -4.14
CA SER A 34 1.52 -14.43 -4.80
C SER A 34 2.48 -15.51 -4.35
N VAL A 35 3.44 -15.83 -5.20
CA VAL A 35 4.69 -16.49 -4.83
C VAL A 35 5.79 -15.45 -5.01
N GLY A 36 6.53 -15.16 -3.95
CA GLY A 36 7.44 -14.02 -3.88
C GLY A 36 6.72 -12.74 -3.43
N GLY A 37 7.47 -11.66 -3.38
CA GLY A 37 7.04 -10.43 -2.71
C GLY A 37 7.12 -10.55 -1.20
N ASP A 38 6.73 -9.51 -0.49
CA ASP A 38 6.77 -9.47 0.97
C ASP A 38 5.45 -8.89 1.50
N GLU A 39 5.48 -7.97 2.47
CA GLU A 39 4.26 -7.38 3.07
C GLU A 39 3.30 -6.85 2.00
N ALA A 40 2.02 -7.06 2.22
CA ALA A 40 0.98 -6.65 1.28
C ALA A 40 -0.11 -5.81 1.96
N LYS A 41 -0.84 -5.06 1.15
CA LYS A 41 -2.02 -4.29 1.54
C LYS A 41 -3.14 -4.56 0.55
N VAL A 42 -4.37 -4.53 1.02
CA VAL A 42 -5.56 -4.70 0.17
C VAL A 42 -6.51 -3.53 0.29
N VAL A 43 -7.21 -3.26 -0.80
CA VAL A 43 -8.32 -2.31 -0.88
C VAL A 43 -9.42 -2.88 -1.76
N GLU A 44 -10.68 -2.64 -1.39
CA GLU A 44 -11.83 -2.95 -2.23
C GLU A 44 -12.01 -1.87 -3.30
N LEU A 45 -12.19 -2.31 -4.54
CA LEU A 45 -12.48 -1.46 -5.70
C LEU A 45 -13.99 -1.23 -5.83
N ASN A 46 -14.41 -0.22 -6.58
CA ASN A 46 -15.84 0.14 -6.73
C ASN A 46 -16.68 -0.96 -7.37
N ASN A 47 -16.09 -1.86 -8.12
CA ASN A 47 -16.77 -3.02 -8.73
C ASN A 47 -16.85 -4.24 -7.79
N GLY A 48 -16.32 -4.14 -6.56
CA GLY A 48 -16.26 -5.23 -5.59
C GLY A 48 -15.02 -6.12 -5.69
N ASP A 49 -14.13 -5.89 -6.66
CA ASP A 49 -12.84 -6.58 -6.72
C ASP A 49 -11.95 -6.17 -5.55
N ILE A 50 -11.04 -7.04 -5.17
CA ILE A 50 -10.01 -6.74 -4.16
C ILE A 50 -8.67 -6.56 -4.85
N LEU A 51 -8.10 -5.38 -4.74
CA LEU A 51 -6.75 -5.06 -5.21
C LEU A 51 -5.75 -5.26 -4.07
N MET A 52 -4.71 -6.08 -4.33
CA MET A 52 -3.60 -6.31 -3.41
C MET A 52 -2.34 -5.64 -3.94
N SER A 53 -1.73 -4.74 -3.17
CA SER A 53 -0.38 -4.20 -3.39
C SER A 53 0.63 -5.06 -2.63
N ILE A 54 1.69 -5.50 -3.29
CA ILE A 54 2.68 -6.44 -2.76
C ILE A 54 4.07 -5.80 -2.78
N ARG A 55 4.75 -5.82 -1.65
CA ARG A 55 6.11 -5.28 -1.50
C ARG A 55 7.12 -6.04 -2.35
N THR A 56 7.85 -5.28 -3.17
CA THR A 56 8.98 -5.70 -3.98
C THR A 56 10.04 -4.59 -4.02
N ALA A 57 11.23 -4.89 -4.53
CA ALA A 57 12.21 -3.88 -4.93
C ALA A 57 11.98 -3.52 -6.40
N GLY A 58 12.12 -2.26 -6.76
CA GLY A 58 11.82 -1.76 -8.10
C GLY A 58 10.32 -1.51 -8.29
N LYS A 59 9.75 -2.02 -9.36
CA LYS A 59 8.32 -1.89 -9.64
C LYS A 59 7.50 -2.63 -8.59
N ARG A 60 6.49 -1.97 -8.04
CA ARG A 60 5.57 -2.54 -7.06
C ARG A 60 4.68 -3.57 -7.73
N TRP A 61 4.54 -4.76 -7.13
CA TRP A 61 3.64 -5.80 -7.63
C TRP A 61 2.21 -5.59 -7.15
N TYR A 62 1.26 -6.06 -7.95
CA TYR A 62 -0.15 -6.15 -7.54
C TYR A 62 -0.83 -7.40 -8.09
N ASN A 63 -1.91 -7.79 -7.43
CA ASN A 63 -2.82 -8.82 -7.87
C ASN A 63 -4.27 -8.41 -7.61
N ILE A 64 -5.22 -9.03 -8.34
CA ILE A 64 -6.65 -8.75 -8.23
C ILE A 64 -7.40 -10.05 -7.95
N SER A 65 -8.33 -9.98 -7.01
CA SER A 65 -9.35 -10.99 -6.77
C SER A 65 -10.70 -10.45 -7.25
N HIS A 66 -11.45 -11.27 -7.99
CA HIS A 66 -12.77 -10.95 -8.52
C HIS A 66 -13.92 -11.59 -7.72
N ASP A 67 -13.62 -12.21 -6.59
CA ASP A 67 -14.55 -12.99 -5.76
C ASP A 67 -14.43 -12.65 -4.26
N GLY A 68 -14.13 -11.40 -3.95
CA GLY A 68 -14.05 -10.92 -2.57
C GLY A 68 -12.81 -11.38 -1.80
N GLY A 69 -11.74 -11.77 -2.48
CA GLY A 69 -10.50 -12.22 -1.88
C GLY A 69 -10.37 -13.73 -1.72
N VAL A 70 -11.30 -14.52 -2.27
CA VAL A 70 -11.27 -16.00 -2.18
C VAL A 70 -10.18 -16.58 -3.07
N THR A 71 -10.16 -16.16 -4.35
CA THR A 71 -9.14 -16.55 -5.33
C THR A 71 -8.48 -15.32 -5.96
N TRP A 72 -7.33 -15.50 -6.57
CA TRP A 72 -6.50 -14.44 -7.14
C TRP A 72 -6.09 -14.80 -8.56
N ASN A 73 -5.80 -13.79 -9.39
CA ASN A 73 -5.27 -14.01 -10.72
C ASN A 73 -3.97 -14.83 -10.65
N GLU A 74 -3.78 -15.75 -11.60
CA GLU A 74 -2.59 -16.62 -11.65
C GLU A 74 -1.31 -15.82 -11.95
N THR A 75 -1.46 -14.73 -12.70
CA THR A 75 -0.34 -13.87 -13.10
C THR A 75 -0.28 -12.61 -12.25
N ILE A 76 0.86 -12.35 -11.63
CA ILE A 76 1.17 -11.11 -10.94
C ILE A 76 1.40 -10.01 -11.96
N SER A 77 0.89 -8.84 -11.69
CA SER A 77 1.13 -7.62 -12.46
C SER A 77 2.07 -6.65 -11.72
N GLU A 78 2.60 -5.68 -12.43
CA GLU A 78 3.50 -4.65 -11.92
C GLU A 78 2.98 -3.27 -12.30
N TRP A 79 3.13 -2.29 -11.41
CA TRP A 79 2.91 -0.88 -11.73
C TRP A 79 4.20 -0.24 -12.27
N ASP A 80 4.10 0.40 -13.43
CA ASP A 80 5.20 1.19 -13.99
C ASP A 80 5.44 2.49 -13.23
N ASP A 81 4.40 3.00 -12.59
CA ASP A 81 4.38 4.31 -11.92
C ASP A 81 4.79 4.23 -10.43
N LEU A 82 4.78 3.05 -9.83
CA LEU A 82 5.16 2.82 -8.44
C LEU A 82 6.50 2.09 -8.36
N ILE A 83 7.56 2.87 -8.25
CA ILE A 83 8.94 2.35 -8.16
C ILE A 83 9.53 2.78 -6.81
N GLY A 84 10.08 1.82 -6.09
CA GLY A 84 10.68 2.09 -4.79
C GLY A 84 11.58 0.96 -4.28
N PRO A 85 12.20 1.15 -3.12
CA PRO A 85 12.99 0.10 -2.48
C PRO A 85 12.07 -1.01 -1.93
N ALA A 86 12.65 -2.14 -1.55
CA ALA A 86 11.93 -3.16 -0.80
C ALA A 86 11.52 -2.61 0.59
N CYS A 87 10.37 -1.96 0.63
CA CYS A 87 9.82 -1.35 1.84
C CYS A 87 8.31 -1.56 1.92
N ASN A 88 7.78 -1.60 3.14
CA ASN A 88 6.33 -1.56 3.33
C ASN A 88 5.79 -0.20 2.83
N GLY A 89 4.58 -0.23 2.32
CA GLY A 89 3.79 0.93 1.96
C GLY A 89 2.35 0.67 2.36
N ASP A 90 1.52 1.69 2.31
CA ASP A 90 0.10 1.54 2.59
C ASP A 90 -0.75 1.83 1.35
N LEU A 91 -1.93 1.24 1.29
CA LEU A 91 -2.89 1.40 0.20
C LEU A 91 -4.27 1.57 0.82
N ILE A 92 -4.89 2.72 0.60
CA ILE A 92 -6.21 3.03 1.14
C ILE A 92 -7.11 3.66 0.09
N ARG A 93 -8.43 3.55 0.30
CA ARG A 93 -9.43 4.35 -0.40
C ARG A 93 -9.67 5.65 0.36
N TYR A 94 -9.50 6.77 -0.32
CA TYR A 94 -9.81 8.10 0.22
C TYR A 94 -11.29 8.48 0.02
N ASP A 95 -11.77 8.30 -1.21
CA ASP A 95 -13.17 8.51 -1.61
C ASP A 95 -13.55 7.57 -2.77
N GLU A 96 -14.75 7.75 -3.33
CA GLU A 96 -15.27 6.92 -4.44
C GLU A 96 -14.34 6.89 -5.66
N ASN A 97 -13.56 7.96 -5.89
CA ASN A 97 -12.74 8.12 -7.10
C ASN A 97 -11.23 8.14 -6.83
N THR A 98 -10.81 7.94 -5.56
CA THR A 98 -9.43 8.20 -5.19
C THR A 98 -8.87 7.08 -4.32
N LEU A 99 -7.80 6.46 -4.81
CA LEU A 99 -6.92 5.62 -3.99
C LEU A 99 -5.63 6.39 -3.67
N LEU A 100 -5.09 6.13 -2.48
CA LEU A 100 -3.80 6.64 -2.03
C LEU A 100 -2.86 5.48 -1.75
N HIS A 101 -1.63 5.60 -2.22
CA HIS A 101 -0.55 4.66 -1.91
C HIS A 101 0.65 5.40 -1.35
N SER A 102 1.21 4.95 -0.23
CA SER A 102 2.44 5.51 0.33
C SER A 102 3.59 4.54 0.20
N LEU A 103 4.76 5.03 -0.22
CA LEU A 103 6.03 4.29 -0.18
C LEU A 103 7.23 5.23 -0.34
N PRO A 104 8.45 4.82 0.07
CA PRO A 104 9.67 5.56 -0.23
C PRO A 104 9.89 5.67 -1.74
N LYS A 105 10.36 6.82 -2.21
CA LYS A 105 10.60 7.12 -3.62
C LYS A 105 12.07 6.85 -3.99
N GLY A 106 12.29 6.17 -5.11
CA GLY A 106 13.65 5.88 -5.60
C GLY A 106 14.25 4.57 -5.06
N ASP A 107 15.55 4.54 -4.81
CA ASP A 107 16.29 3.28 -4.59
C ASP A 107 16.56 2.96 -3.11
N SER A 108 16.21 3.85 -2.20
CA SER A 108 16.51 3.71 -0.79
C SER A 108 15.33 4.09 0.10
N ARG A 109 15.41 3.72 1.38
CA ARG A 109 14.39 4.06 2.39
C ARG A 109 14.51 5.52 2.80
N ARG A 110 14.04 6.42 1.90
CA ARG A 110 13.96 7.86 2.09
C ARG A 110 12.87 8.44 1.19
N ASP A 111 12.54 9.68 1.45
CA ASP A 111 11.62 10.46 0.63
C ASP A 111 10.24 9.76 0.50
N VAL A 112 9.66 9.31 1.65
CA VAL A 112 8.33 8.70 1.62
C VAL A 112 7.35 9.68 0.99
N ALA A 113 6.73 9.21 -0.09
CA ALA A 113 5.77 9.94 -0.90
C ALA A 113 4.38 9.30 -0.82
N ILE A 114 3.35 10.10 -1.13
CA ILE A 114 2.00 9.61 -1.36
C ILE A 114 1.66 9.80 -2.83
N TYR A 115 1.23 8.72 -3.45
CA TYR A 115 0.78 8.61 -4.82
C TYR A 115 -0.75 8.59 -4.86
N ILE A 116 -1.33 9.20 -5.88
CA ILE A 116 -2.78 9.27 -6.10
C ILE A 116 -3.13 8.50 -7.36
N SER A 117 -4.13 7.63 -7.27
CA SER A 117 -4.82 7.04 -8.41
C SER A 117 -6.25 7.54 -8.47
N LYS A 118 -6.72 7.91 -9.67
CA LYS A 118 -8.10 8.33 -9.97
C LYS A 118 -8.82 7.32 -10.89
N ASP A 119 -8.25 6.14 -11.09
CA ASP A 119 -8.71 5.12 -12.03
C ASP A 119 -8.69 3.69 -11.43
N GLU A 120 -8.97 3.60 -10.13
CA GLU A 120 -9.04 2.33 -9.41
C GLU A 120 -7.69 1.57 -9.39
N GLY A 121 -6.58 2.31 -9.23
CA GLY A 121 -5.25 1.73 -9.09
C GLY A 121 -4.62 1.25 -10.40
N LYS A 122 -5.15 1.63 -11.56
CA LYS A 122 -4.54 1.30 -12.86
C LYS A 122 -3.29 2.12 -13.12
N THR A 123 -3.35 3.42 -12.82
CA THR A 123 -2.23 4.35 -12.93
C THR A 123 -2.09 5.20 -11.67
N TRP A 124 -0.88 5.71 -11.43
CA TRP A 124 -0.54 6.54 -10.29
C TRP A 124 0.17 7.81 -10.75
N ASN A 125 -0.04 8.91 -10.06
CA ASN A 125 0.69 10.15 -10.33
C ASN A 125 2.16 10.04 -9.91
N GLU A 126 2.96 11.09 -10.10
CA GLU A 126 4.39 11.13 -9.75
C GLU A 126 4.68 11.01 -8.23
N GLY A 127 3.65 11.07 -7.40
CA GLY A 127 3.76 11.04 -5.95
C GLY A 127 4.35 12.32 -5.35
N LYS A 128 3.72 12.81 -4.28
CA LYS A 128 4.22 13.94 -3.51
C LYS A 128 5.03 13.48 -2.32
N VAL A 129 6.29 13.89 -2.26
CA VAL A 129 7.16 13.62 -1.10
C VAL A 129 6.61 14.35 0.13
N ILE A 130 6.32 13.59 1.19
CA ILE A 130 5.87 14.11 2.47
C ILE A 130 7.04 14.23 3.45
N VAL A 131 7.94 13.23 3.43
CA VAL A 131 9.09 13.16 4.35
C VAL A 131 10.38 13.20 3.53
N PRO A 132 10.95 14.40 3.26
CA PRO A 132 12.15 14.56 2.42
C PRO A 132 13.44 14.23 3.18
N ARG A 133 13.51 13.04 3.77
CA ARG A 133 14.65 12.54 4.54
C ARG A 133 14.65 11.01 4.59
N TYR A 134 15.52 10.40 5.39
CA TYR A 134 15.45 8.97 5.64
C TYR A 134 14.11 8.61 6.26
N SER A 135 13.32 7.80 5.55
CA SER A 135 11.99 7.38 5.95
C SER A 135 11.66 6.02 5.35
N ALA A 136 10.83 5.24 6.02
CA ALA A 136 10.63 3.85 5.66
C ALA A 136 9.15 3.44 5.70
N TYR A 137 8.73 2.72 6.72
CA TYR A 137 7.38 2.21 6.84
C TYR A 137 6.38 3.33 7.07
N SER A 138 5.21 3.20 6.48
CA SER A 138 4.14 4.18 6.62
C SER A 138 2.78 3.51 6.67
N SER A 139 1.84 4.16 7.35
CA SER A 139 0.43 3.78 7.38
C SER A 139 -0.44 5.02 7.22
N LEU A 140 -1.50 4.89 6.44
CA LEU A 140 -2.43 5.96 6.10
C LEU A 140 -3.80 5.73 6.72
N CYS A 141 -4.52 6.81 6.99
CA CYS A 141 -5.94 6.76 7.30
C CYS A 141 -6.63 8.01 6.78
N VAL A 142 -7.94 7.91 6.55
CA VAL A 142 -8.81 9.07 6.32
C VAL A 142 -9.49 9.41 7.64
N LEU A 143 -9.27 10.64 8.11
CA LEU A 143 -9.87 11.13 9.35
C LEU A 143 -11.33 11.57 9.14
N PRO A 144 -12.14 11.68 10.20
CA PRO A 144 -13.56 12.04 10.06
C PRO A 144 -13.82 13.37 9.34
N ASP A 145 -12.88 14.31 9.41
CA ASP A 145 -12.94 15.61 8.72
C ASP A 145 -12.37 15.57 7.29
N LYS A 146 -12.15 14.37 6.75
CA LYS A 146 -11.58 14.13 5.43
C LYS A 146 -10.11 14.55 5.27
N THR A 147 -9.41 14.92 6.33
CA THR A 147 -7.95 15.04 6.25
C THR A 147 -7.30 13.66 6.25
N ILE A 148 -6.09 13.59 5.71
CA ILE A 148 -5.29 12.37 5.64
C ILE A 148 -4.36 12.36 6.85
N GLY A 149 -4.40 11.27 7.62
CA GLY A 149 -3.41 10.94 8.63
C GLY A 149 -2.37 10.00 8.06
N MET A 150 -1.11 10.28 8.30
CA MET A 150 0.02 9.43 7.92
C MET A 150 0.92 9.21 9.14
N PHE A 151 1.09 7.96 9.52
CA PHE A 151 2.05 7.54 10.53
C PHE A 151 3.25 6.94 9.83
N VAL A 152 4.45 7.44 10.08
CA VAL A 152 5.65 7.09 9.31
C VAL A 152 6.89 6.99 10.17
N GLU A 153 7.76 6.05 9.81
CA GLU A 153 9.13 5.95 10.33
C GLU A 153 10.02 6.98 9.63
N GLU A 154 10.67 7.84 10.41
CA GLU A 154 11.66 8.79 9.86
C GLU A 154 12.89 8.94 10.74
N ARG A 155 13.98 9.44 10.16
CA ARG A 155 15.21 9.80 10.88
C ARG A 155 16.00 10.86 10.11
N GLU A 156 16.78 11.65 10.80
CA GLU A 156 17.59 12.69 10.13
C GLU A 156 18.81 12.13 9.42
N VAL A 157 19.49 11.17 10.05
CA VAL A 157 20.73 10.57 9.52
C VAL A 157 20.61 9.04 9.50
N ASP A 158 21.32 8.39 8.59
CA ASP A 158 21.21 6.95 8.36
C ASP A 158 21.64 6.08 9.55
N THR A 159 22.42 6.63 10.47
CA THR A 159 22.97 5.90 11.63
C THR A 159 22.10 5.96 12.88
N THR A 160 21.00 6.71 12.86
CA THR A 160 20.09 6.82 14.01
C THR A 160 18.93 5.83 13.91
N SER A 161 18.28 5.55 15.03
CA SER A 161 17.02 4.82 15.07
C SER A 161 15.92 5.64 14.39
N TYR A 162 14.92 4.95 13.82
CA TYR A 162 13.71 5.61 13.34
C TYR A 162 12.89 6.15 14.51
N GLU A 163 12.33 7.32 14.28
CA GLU A 163 11.25 7.90 15.09
C GLU A 163 9.93 7.67 14.39
N MET A 164 8.85 7.57 15.17
CA MET A 164 7.50 7.42 14.63
C MET A 164 6.81 8.78 14.68
N VAL A 165 6.49 9.34 13.51
CA VAL A 165 5.90 10.68 13.38
C VAL A 165 4.53 10.59 12.73
N PHE A 166 3.59 11.39 13.25
CA PHE A 166 2.26 11.53 12.67
C PHE A 166 2.13 12.85 11.93
N TYR A 167 1.83 12.76 10.65
CA TYR A 167 1.51 13.89 9.78
C TYR A 167 0.00 13.94 9.52
N ARG A 168 -0.53 15.15 9.42
CA ARG A 168 -1.92 15.40 9.04
C ARG A 168 -2.00 16.53 8.04
N PHE A 169 -2.72 16.32 6.94
CA PHE A 169 -2.87 17.31 5.87
C PHE A 169 -4.15 17.05 5.06
N PRO A 170 -4.70 18.08 4.38
CA PRO A 170 -5.84 17.91 3.47
C PRO A 170 -5.39 17.32 2.13
N ILE A 171 -6.36 16.78 1.37
CA ILE A 171 -6.08 16.15 0.07
C ILE A 171 -5.49 17.15 -0.95
N GLU A 172 -5.89 18.41 -0.89
CA GLU A 172 -5.40 19.49 -1.74
C GLU A 172 -3.89 19.70 -1.62
N TYR A 173 -3.33 19.37 -0.47
CA TYR A 173 -1.87 19.40 -0.28
C TYR A 173 -1.16 18.37 -1.17
N LEU A 174 -1.77 17.20 -1.39
CA LEU A 174 -1.23 16.17 -2.29
C LEU A 174 -1.45 16.52 -3.76
N GLU A 175 -2.58 17.14 -4.08
CA GLU A 175 -2.97 17.52 -5.45
C GLU A 175 -2.24 18.76 -5.94
N ALA A 176 -1.79 19.64 -5.04
CA ALA A 176 -0.93 20.75 -5.38
C ALA A 176 0.42 20.23 -5.90
N MET A 177 0.56 20.16 -7.21
CA MET A 177 1.81 19.81 -7.89
C MET A 177 2.93 20.75 -7.42
N ASN A 178 4.14 20.22 -7.27
CA ASN A 178 5.33 21.01 -6.97
C ASN A 178 5.47 22.09 -8.08
N GLN A 179 5.09 23.33 -7.74
CA GLN A 179 5.39 24.49 -8.57
C GLN A 179 6.85 24.86 -8.41
#